data_16d33fda3a2bab588658be27f33a9c66
#
_entry.id   16d33fda3a2bab588658be27f33a9c66
#
_cell.length_a   1.000
_cell.length_b   1.000
_cell.length_c   1.000
_cell.angle_alpha   90.00
_cell.angle_beta   90.00
_cell.angle_gamma   90.00
#
_symmetry.space_group_name_H-M   'P 1'
#
loop_
_entity.id
_entity.type
_entity.pdbx_description
1 polymer ?
#
loop_
_entity_poly.entity_id
_entity_poly.type
_entity_poly.pdbx_seq_one_letter_code
_entity_poly.pdbx_strand_id
1 'polypeptide(L)' 'MTANAPDAVRNLVIAAAEDGERLDRVLASHMTDLSRSRLKTLVLAGQVTIDGTPVLDPGRKVRADDAIAIAVPAPEPA' A
#
# COMPACT_ATOMS: atom_id res chain seq x y z
N MET A 1 3.36 -0.95 25.99
CA MET A 1 3.40 -0.72 25.51
C MET A 1 3.45 -0.87 24.67
N THR A 2 3.38 -0.92 24.31
CA THR A 2 3.49 -0.98 23.52
C THR A 2 3.84 -0.88 22.66
N ALA A 3 3.99 -0.81 22.51
CA ALA A 3 4.35 -0.44 21.76
C ALA A 3 4.62 -0.75 20.65
N ASN A 4 4.69 -1.13 20.15
CA ASN A 4 5.02 -1.44 19.09
C ASN A 4 4.23 -1.27 18.17
N ALA A 5 3.69 -0.67 18.09
CA ALA A 5 3.13 -0.40 17.15
C ALA A 5 3.68 -0.05 16.18
N PRO A 6 4.18 -0.45 15.71
CA PRO A 6 4.85 -0.06 14.86
C PRO A 6 4.33 0.09 13.73
N ASP A 7 3.56 -0.47 13.44
CA ASP A 7 3.12 -0.47 12.28
C ASP A 7 2.26 0.62 12.06
N ALA A 8 2.38 1.36 11.07
CA ALA A 8 1.51 2.37 10.61
C ALA A 8 0.65 1.76 9.54
N VAL A 9 -0.62 1.81 9.71
CA VAL A 9 -1.54 1.42 8.66
C VAL A 9 -1.97 2.70 7.96
N ARG A 10 -1.67 2.78 6.67
CA ARG A 10 -2.04 3.95 5.87
C ARG A 10 -3.22 3.57 4.99
N ASN A 11 -4.19 4.46 4.91
CA ASN A 11 -5.38 4.21 4.13
C ASN A 11 -5.49 5.27 3.04
N LEU A 12 -5.92 4.85 1.86
CA LEU A 12 -6.19 5.79 0.80
C LEU A 12 -7.37 5.29 -0.03
N VAL A 13 -8.07 6.22 -0.66
CA VAL A 13 -9.18 5.88 -1.54
C VAL A 13 -8.79 6.33 -2.94
N ILE A 14 -9.00 5.47 -3.90
CA ILE A 14 -8.59 5.73 -5.28
C ILE A 14 -9.50 6.80 -5.86
N ALA A 15 -8.89 7.86 -6.40
CA ALA A 15 -9.62 8.93 -7.03
C ALA A 15 -10.03 8.52 -8.44
N ALA A 16 -11.04 9.21 -8.98
CA ALA A 16 -11.51 8.91 -10.33
C ALA A 16 -10.39 9.04 -11.37
N ALA A 17 -9.46 9.96 -11.15
CA ALA A 17 -8.34 10.15 -12.07
C ALA A 17 -7.35 9.00 -12.03
N GLU A 18 -7.40 8.17 -11.01
CA GLU A 18 -6.48 7.05 -10.85
C GLU A 18 -7.10 5.73 -11.27
N ASP A 19 -8.33 5.75 -11.72
CA ASP A 19 -9.03 4.55 -12.16
C ASP A 19 -8.24 3.89 -13.30
N GLY A 20 -7.97 2.60 -13.16
CA GLY A 20 -7.22 1.87 -14.18
C GLY A 20 -5.71 1.97 -14.06
N GLU A 21 -5.20 2.69 -13.07
CA GLU A 21 -3.75 2.75 -12.84
C GLU A 21 -3.28 1.49 -12.15
N ARG A 22 -1.98 1.24 -12.23
CA ARG A 22 -1.39 0.10 -11.54
C ARG A 22 -1.28 0.42 -10.06
N LEU A 23 -1.48 -0.61 -9.24
CA LEU A 23 -1.42 -0.46 -7.79
C LEU A 23 -0.07 0.11 -7.34
N ASP A 24 1.04 -0.45 -7.81
CA ASP A 24 2.36 0.01 -7.41
C ASP A 24 2.58 1.48 -7.78
N ARG A 25 2.05 1.91 -8.91
CA ARG A 25 2.20 3.28 -9.35
C ARG A 25 1.41 4.24 -8.46
N VAL A 26 0.19 3.86 -8.11
CA VAL A 26 -0.64 4.68 -7.24
C VAL A 26 -0.01 4.78 -5.86
N LEU A 27 0.50 3.67 -5.34
CA LEU A 27 1.15 3.67 -4.05
C LEU A 27 2.37 4.58 -4.06
N ALA A 28 3.18 4.52 -5.11
CA ALA A 28 4.36 5.37 -5.21
C ALA A 28 3.98 6.85 -5.29
N SER A 29 2.87 7.16 -5.91
CA SER A 29 2.40 8.53 -6.03
C SER A 29 1.93 9.09 -4.68
N HIS A 30 1.31 8.25 -3.85
CA HIS A 30 0.78 8.68 -2.56
C HIS A 30 1.78 8.55 -1.42
N MET A 31 2.78 7.69 -1.59
CA MET A 31 3.74 7.39 -0.53
C MET A 31 5.15 7.65 -1.01
N THR A 32 5.47 8.91 -1.19
CA THR A 32 6.75 9.31 -1.75
C THR A 32 7.91 9.05 -0.79
N ASP A 33 7.62 8.79 0.48
CA ASP A 33 8.64 8.44 1.46
C ASP A 33 9.10 6.98 1.36
N LEU A 34 8.42 6.18 0.54
CA LEU A 34 8.79 4.78 0.34
C LEU A 34 9.23 4.59 -1.10
N SER A 35 10.28 3.80 -1.28
CA SER A 35 10.75 3.50 -2.63
C SER A 35 9.79 2.54 -3.32
N ARG A 36 9.86 2.51 -4.65
CA ARG A 36 9.05 1.56 -5.42
C ARG A 36 9.38 0.12 -5.05
N SER A 37 10.66 -0.16 -4.82
CA SER A 37 11.07 -1.50 -4.42
C SER A 37 10.45 -1.88 -3.09
N ARG A 38 10.41 -0.94 -2.14
CA ARG A 38 9.80 -1.19 -0.85
C ARG A 38 8.30 -1.45 -0.99
N LEU A 39 7.63 -0.62 -1.79
CA LEU A 39 6.20 -0.78 -2.01
C LEU A 39 5.88 -2.12 -2.67
N LYS A 40 6.68 -2.51 -3.65
CA LYS A 40 6.50 -3.79 -4.31
C LYS A 40 6.67 -4.94 -3.32
N THR A 41 7.68 -4.84 -2.46
CA THR A 41 7.90 -5.85 -1.43
C THR A 41 6.70 -5.94 -0.49
N LEU A 42 6.13 -4.81 -0.10
CA LEU A 42 4.97 -4.81 0.77
C LEU A 42 3.77 -5.47 0.12
N VAL A 43 3.56 -5.22 -1.17
CA VAL A 43 2.46 -5.87 -1.89
C VAL A 43 2.67 -7.37 -1.93
N LEU A 44 3.87 -7.81 -2.26
CA LEU A 44 4.15 -9.25 -2.36
C LEU A 44 4.09 -9.94 -1.01
N ALA A 45 4.29 -9.21 0.07
CA ALA A 45 4.20 -9.76 1.41
C ALA A 45 2.77 -9.81 1.95
N GLY A 46 1.79 -9.34 1.17
CA GLY A 46 0.40 -9.36 1.61
C GLY A 46 0.04 -8.22 2.54
N GLN A 47 0.85 -7.17 2.58
CA GLN A 47 0.61 -6.04 3.48
C GLN A 47 -0.33 -5.01 2.89
N VAL A 48 -0.75 -5.18 1.64
CA VAL A 48 -1.64 -4.25 0.97
C VAL A 48 -2.97 -4.93 0.71
N THR A 49 -4.05 -4.27 1.10
CA THR A 49 -5.39 -4.80 0.86
C THR A 49 -6.20 -3.79 0.07
N ILE A 50 -7.14 -4.29 -0.72
CA ILE A 50 -8.14 -3.46 -1.39
C ILE A 50 -9.49 -3.96 -0.89
N ASP A 51 -10.24 -3.06 -0.27
CA ASP A 51 -11.54 -3.39 0.34
C ASP A 51 -11.43 -4.57 1.29
N GLY A 52 -10.31 -4.63 2.01
CA GLY A 52 -10.08 -5.67 3.00
C GLY A 52 -9.53 -6.97 2.46
N THR A 53 -9.35 -7.09 1.15
CA THR A 53 -8.84 -8.31 0.52
C THR A 53 -7.37 -8.14 0.17
N PRO A 54 -6.48 -9.02 0.63
CA PRO A 54 -5.07 -8.88 0.30
C PRO A 54 -4.83 -8.99 -1.20
N VAL A 55 -3.96 -8.12 -1.70
CA VAL A 55 -3.59 -8.11 -3.11
C VAL A 55 -2.10 -8.37 -3.17
N LEU A 56 -1.71 -9.41 -3.89
CA LEU A 56 -0.30 -9.81 -3.99
C LEU A 56 0.33 -9.45 -5.32
N ASP A 57 -0.41 -8.76 -6.18
CA ASP A 57 0.07 -8.41 -7.51
C ASP A 57 0.29 -6.90 -7.60
N PRO A 58 1.55 -6.44 -7.65
CA PRO A 58 1.82 -5.01 -7.76
C PRO A 58 1.27 -4.38 -9.04
N GLY A 59 1.09 -5.17 -10.06
CA GLY A 59 0.56 -4.68 -11.33
C GLY A 59 -0.94 -4.65 -11.42
N ARG A 60 -1.63 -5.02 -10.35
CA ARG A 60 -3.08 -5.00 -10.34
C ARG A 60 -3.60 -3.60 -10.61
N LYS A 61 -4.60 -3.50 -11.46
CA LYS A 61 -5.21 -2.21 -11.74
C LYS A 61 -6.24 -1.88 -10.68
N VAL A 62 -6.22 -0.65 -10.23
CA VAL A 62 -7.16 -0.18 -9.21
C VAL A 62 -8.32 0.52 -9.87
N ARG A 63 -9.39 0.70 -9.14
CA ARG A 63 -10.59 1.38 -9.63
C ARG A 63 -10.90 2.55 -8.73
N ALA A 64 -11.60 3.53 -9.28
CA ALA A 64 -12.08 4.65 -8.49
C ALA A 64 -12.87 4.12 -7.31
N ASP A 65 -12.70 4.77 -6.17
CA ASP A 65 -13.35 4.45 -4.91
C ASP A 65 -12.85 3.17 -4.21
N ASP A 66 -11.86 2.49 -4.77
CA ASP A 66 -11.26 1.37 -4.06
C ASP A 66 -10.62 1.88 -2.77
N ALA A 67 -10.87 1.18 -1.67
CA ALA A 67 -10.28 1.52 -0.38
C ALA A 67 -9.03 0.66 -0.18
N ILE A 68 -7.88 1.30 -0.19
CA ILE A 68 -6.60 0.60 -0.06
C ILE A 68 -6.05 0.83 1.33
N ALA A 69 -5.63 -0.24 1.97
CA ALA A 69 -4.96 -0.18 3.26
C ALA A 69 -3.59 -0.82 3.12
N ILE A 70 -2.58 -0.17 3.66
CA ILE A 70 -1.21 -0.66 3.60
C ILE A 70 -0.66 -0.69 5.01
N ALA A 71 -0.24 -1.87 5.44
CA ALA A 71 0.42 -2.03 6.71
C ALA A 71 1.92 -1.86 6.48
N VAL A 72 2.48 -0.77 6.97
CA VAL A 72 3.91 -0.48 6.80
C VAL A 72 4.60 -0.85 8.08
N PRO A 73 5.39 -1.93 8.08
CA PRO A 73 6.10 -2.33 9.30
C PRO A 73 7.12 -1.28 9.69
N ALA A 74 7.36 -1.15 10.97
CA ALA A 74 8.38 -0.25 11.45
C ALA A 74 9.74 -0.70 10.92
N PRO A 75 10.63 0.26 10.60
CA PRO A 75 11.96 -0.14 10.16
C PRO A 75 12.68 -0.86 11.28
N GLU A 76 13.46 -1.86 10.92
CA GLU A 76 14.20 -2.59 11.90
C GLU A 76 15.40 -1.80 12.34
N PRO A 77 15.72 -1.85 13.61
CA PRO A 77 16.94 -1.21 14.05
C PRO A 77 18.14 -1.91 13.45
N ALA A 78 19.09 -1.15 13.08
CA ALA A 78 20.28 -1.69 12.47
C ALA A 78 21.14 -2.44 13.48
#